data_5a7dd5366b2ff21a33655c1273b4c736
#
_entry.id   5a7dd5366b2ff21a33655c1273b4c736
#
_cell.length_a   1.000
_cell.length_b   1.000
_cell.length_c   1.000
_cell.angle_alpha   90.00
_cell.angle_beta   90.00
_cell.angle_gamma   90.00
#
_symmetry.space_group_name_H-M   'P 1'
#
loop_
_entity.id
_entity.type
_entity.pdbx_description
1 polymer ?
#
loop_
_entity_poly.entity_id
_entity_poly.type
_entity_poly.pdbx_seq_one_letter_code
_entity_poly.pdbx_strand_id
1 'polypeptide(L)'
;MNNKYLFTTHWQIEAPIKLVWDAIYNSMEWPNWWKGVQSVEELIKGDVNGLNGSRRYIWKSVLPYSLVFNMRLIEKEEPRRLKGIAFGELEGMGEWHLSEQNGITDVIYNWDVVTTKKWMNSLAFILKPIFKLNHNVVMHWGALGLAKKLSAKLIKG
;
A
#
# COMPACT_ATOMS: atom_id res chain seq x y z
N MET A 1 -13.01 21.30 6.99
CA MET A 1 -12.84 20.73 5.65
C MET A 1 -12.56 19.24 5.74
N ASN A 2 -13.16 18.47 4.87
CA ASN A 2 -12.96 17.02 4.86
C ASN A 2 -11.66 16.66 4.13
N ASN A 3 -10.60 16.42 4.89
CA ASN A 3 -9.27 15.98 4.42
C ASN A 3 -9.10 14.44 4.51
N LYS A 4 -10.20 13.73 4.66
CA LYS A 4 -10.21 12.26 4.73
C LYS A 4 -10.22 11.65 3.33
N TYR A 5 -9.39 10.63 3.17
CA TYR A 5 -9.27 9.83 1.94
C TYR A 5 -9.55 8.37 2.28
N LEU A 6 -10.52 7.81 1.55
CA LEU A 6 -10.95 6.44 1.72
C LEU A 6 -10.88 5.75 0.36
N PHE A 7 -9.93 4.83 0.20
CA PHE A 7 -9.71 4.12 -1.06
C PHE A 7 -9.76 2.61 -0.83
N THR A 8 -10.37 1.92 -1.76
CA THR A 8 -10.36 0.44 -1.81
C THR A 8 -9.81 0.00 -3.16
N THR A 9 -8.83 -0.88 -3.13
CA THR A 9 -8.21 -1.45 -4.32
C THR A 9 -8.45 -2.95 -4.32
N HIS A 10 -8.74 -3.52 -5.50
CA HIS A 10 -8.92 -4.95 -5.68
C HIS A 10 -8.02 -5.45 -6.81
N TRP A 11 -7.13 -6.40 -6.48
CA TRP A 11 -6.31 -7.13 -7.45
C TRP A 11 -6.73 -8.59 -7.49
N GLN A 12 -6.61 -9.20 -8.67
CA GLN A 12 -6.73 -10.64 -8.86
C GLN A 12 -5.53 -11.14 -9.65
N ILE A 13 -4.77 -12.05 -9.04
CA ILE A 13 -3.50 -12.55 -9.60
C ILE A 13 -3.54 -14.07 -9.61
N GLU A 14 -3.22 -14.67 -10.76
CA GLU A 14 -3.14 -16.12 -10.92
C GLU A 14 -1.83 -16.63 -10.30
N ALA A 15 -1.78 -16.66 -8.97
CA ALA A 15 -0.65 -17.12 -8.18
C ALA A 15 -1.12 -17.62 -6.82
N PRO A 16 -0.36 -18.54 -6.18
CA PRO A 16 -0.66 -18.98 -4.82
C PRO A 16 -0.62 -17.82 -3.82
N ILE A 17 -1.53 -17.84 -2.87
CA ILE A 17 -1.65 -16.79 -1.82
C ILE A 17 -0.34 -16.54 -1.07
N LYS A 18 0.43 -17.60 -0.82
CA LYS A 18 1.70 -17.48 -0.09
C LYS A 18 2.71 -16.62 -0.84
N LEU A 19 2.81 -16.77 -2.15
CA LEU A 19 3.72 -15.96 -2.98
C LEU A 19 3.29 -14.49 -3.02
N VAL A 20 1.99 -14.25 -3.12
CA VAL A 20 1.42 -12.89 -3.09
C VAL A 20 1.64 -12.26 -1.72
N TRP A 21 1.38 -13.01 -0.66
CA TRP A 21 1.62 -12.58 0.72
C TRP A 21 3.08 -12.17 0.94
N ASP A 22 4.03 -13.03 0.58
CA ASP A 22 5.46 -12.78 0.80
C ASP A 22 5.91 -11.50 0.10
N ALA A 23 5.42 -11.26 -1.12
CA ALA A 23 5.75 -10.05 -1.87
C ALA A 23 5.18 -8.78 -1.21
N ILE A 24 3.96 -8.83 -0.71
CA ILE A 24 3.29 -7.70 -0.02
C ILE A 24 3.92 -7.48 1.35
N TYR A 25 4.11 -8.52 2.14
CA TYR A 25 4.67 -8.43 3.48
C TYR A 25 6.09 -7.90 3.49
N ASN A 26 6.92 -8.32 2.54
CA ASN A 26 8.30 -7.87 2.44
C ASN A 26 8.40 -6.53 1.70
N SER A 27 7.88 -5.48 2.33
CA SER A 27 7.82 -4.15 1.73
C SER A 27 9.19 -3.50 1.50
N MET A 28 10.25 -3.99 2.16
CA MET A 28 11.63 -3.54 1.87
C MET A 28 12.03 -3.81 0.42
N GLU A 29 11.42 -4.80 -0.23
CA GLU A 29 11.65 -5.15 -1.63
C GLU A 29 10.74 -4.40 -2.62
N TRP A 30 9.74 -3.66 -2.15
CA TRP A 30 8.81 -2.95 -3.04
C TRP A 30 9.49 -2.04 -4.06
N PRO A 31 10.57 -1.30 -3.73
CA PRO A 31 11.25 -0.46 -4.74
C PRO A 31 11.74 -1.24 -5.96
N ASN A 32 11.98 -2.54 -5.82
CA ASN A 32 12.50 -3.39 -6.90
C ASN A 32 11.43 -3.82 -7.91
N TRP A 33 10.14 -3.79 -7.51
CA TRP A 33 9.07 -4.26 -8.38
C TRP A 33 7.85 -3.34 -8.47
N TRP A 34 7.66 -2.43 -7.51
CA TRP A 34 6.50 -1.54 -7.49
C TRP A 34 6.90 -0.15 -7.96
N LYS A 35 6.58 0.16 -9.20
CA LYS A 35 6.83 1.50 -9.76
C LYS A 35 6.12 2.57 -8.93
N GLY A 36 6.85 3.60 -8.55
CA GLY A 36 6.37 4.68 -7.69
C GLY A 36 6.89 4.57 -6.26
N VAL A 37 7.28 3.39 -5.78
CA VAL A 37 7.95 3.25 -4.49
C VAL A 37 9.43 3.56 -4.69
N GLN A 38 9.87 4.72 -4.22
CA GLN A 38 11.29 5.13 -4.35
C GLN A 38 12.17 4.45 -3.33
N SER A 39 11.72 4.41 -2.07
CA SER A 39 12.47 3.76 -1.00
C SER A 39 11.56 3.30 0.12
N VAL A 40 12.01 2.28 0.82
CA VAL A 40 11.44 1.80 2.08
C VAL A 40 12.58 1.63 3.07
N GLU A 41 12.48 2.27 4.23
CA GLU A 41 13.49 2.24 5.27
C GLU A 41 12.91 1.70 6.57
N GLU A 42 13.57 0.73 7.19
CA GLU A 42 13.18 0.25 8.51
C GLU A 42 13.63 1.27 9.57
N LEU A 43 12.65 1.81 10.32
CA LEU A 43 12.92 2.76 11.42
C LEU A 43 13.02 2.05 12.75
N ILE A 44 12.10 1.12 13.00
CA ILE A 44 12.06 0.33 14.23
C ILE A 44 11.80 -1.12 13.83
N LYS A 45 12.66 -2.01 14.31
CA LYS A 45 12.47 -3.44 14.11
C LYS A 45 11.30 -3.92 14.97
N GLY A 46 10.40 -4.69 14.37
CA GLY A 46 9.30 -5.31 15.08
C GLY A 46 9.74 -6.47 15.97
N ASP A 47 8.78 -7.07 16.66
CA ASP A 47 8.99 -8.30 17.41
C ASP A 47 9.28 -9.49 16.47
N VAL A 48 9.33 -10.71 17.00
CA VAL A 48 9.60 -11.93 16.21
C VAL A 48 8.57 -12.18 15.10
N ASN A 49 7.38 -11.61 15.23
CA ASN A 49 6.31 -11.65 14.23
C ASN A 49 6.26 -10.42 13.34
N GLY A 50 7.16 -9.46 13.53
CA GLY A 50 7.18 -8.19 12.81
C GLY A 50 6.22 -7.14 13.36
N LEU A 51 5.48 -7.44 14.44
CA LEU A 51 4.51 -6.51 15.01
C LEU A 51 5.22 -5.34 15.70
N ASN A 52 4.60 -4.16 15.62
CA ASN A 52 5.09 -2.89 16.16
C ASN A 52 6.38 -2.38 15.49
N GLY A 53 6.87 -3.05 14.46
CA GLY A 53 7.91 -2.52 13.59
C GLY A 53 7.35 -1.37 12.75
N SER A 54 8.20 -0.38 12.48
CA SER A 54 7.82 0.75 11.63
C SER A 54 8.79 0.95 10.49
N ARG A 55 8.24 1.36 9.35
CA ARG A 55 9.00 1.64 8.12
C ARG A 55 8.56 2.96 7.54
N ARG A 56 9.50 3.67 6.93
CA ARG A 56 9.26 4.89 6.18
C ARG A 56 9.15 4.55 4.70
N TYR A 57 8.13 5.08 4.06
CA TYR A 57 7.87 4.91 2.64
C TYR A 57 7.98 6.25 1.93
N ILE A 58 8.70 6.27 0.81
CA ILE A 58 8.77 7.42 -0.08
C ILE A 58 8.17 6.99 -1.42
N TRP A 59 7.09 7.67 -1.79
CA TRP A 59 6.36 7.42 -3.03
C TRP A 59 6.49 8.60 -3.97
N LYS A 60 6.75 8.31 -5.23
CA LYS A 60 6.70 9.30 -6.29
C LYS A 60 5.94 8.74 -7.49
N SER A 61 4.96 9.50 -7.96
CA SER A 61 4.13 9.08 -9.07
C SER A 61 3.80 10.28 -9.97
N VAL A 62 2.54 10.48 -10.31
CA VAL A 62 2.09 11.59 -11.15
C VAL A 62 2.05 12.94 -10.41
N LEU A 63 2.14 12.95 -9.11
CA LEU A 63 2.22 14.18 -8.32
C LEU A 63 3.58 14.86 -8.51
N PRO A 64 3.64 16.21 -8.46
CA PRO A 64 4.89 16.96 -8.65
C PRO A 64 5.83 16.91 -7.43
N TYR A 65 5.49 16.15 -6.40
CA TYR A 65 6.30 15.98 -5.18
C TYR A 65 6.24 14.53 -4.71
N SER A 66 7.21 14.15 -3.87
CA SER A 66 7.22 12.84 -3.21
C SER A 66 6.33 12.86 -1.97
N LEU A 67 5.60 11.78 -1.76
CA LEU A 67 4.80 11.57 -0.56
C LEU A 67 5.59 10.70 0.41
N VAL A 68 5.81 11.20 1.63
CA VAL A 68 6.60 10.53 2.67
C VAL A 68 5.70 10.25 3.86
N PHE A 69 5.59 8.99 4.25
CA PHE A 69 4.87 8.62 5.46
C PHE A 69 5.45 7.33 6.06
N ASN A 70 5.12 7.08 7.30
CA ASN A 70 5.56 5.92 8.04
C ASN A 70 4.37 4.98 8.28
N MET A 71 4.65 3.68 8.34
CA MET A 71 3.67 2.65 8.69
C MET A 71 4.21 1.81 9.84
N ARG A 72 3.34 1.53 10.81
CA ARG A 72 3.61 0.59 11.89
C ARG A 72 2.66 -0.59 11.75
N LEU A 73 3.20 -1.80 11.67
CA LEU A 73 2.41 -3.02 11.61
C LEU A 73 1.82 -3.33 12.98
N ILE A 74 0.49 -3.45 13.06
CA ILE A 74 -0.22 -3.67 14.31
C ILE A 74 -0.95 -5.02 14.37
N GLU A 75 -1.33 -5.58 13.22
CA GLU A 75 -1.99 -6.88 13.15
C GLU A 75 -1.45 -7.68 11.96
N LYS A 76 -1.24 -8.98 12.17
CA LYS A 76 -0.75 -9.89 11.15
C LYS A 76 -1.43 -11.24 11.33
N GLU A 77 -2.10 -11.68 10.28
CA GLU A 77 -2.70 -13.01 10.17
C GLU A 77 -2.24 -13.61 8.84
N GLU A 78 -1.11 -14.32 8.87
CA GLU A 78 -0.51 -14.90 7.66
C GLU A 78 -1.31 -16.10 7.16
N PRO A 79 -1.60 -16.22 5.86
CA PRO A 79 -1.27 -15.32 4.75
C PRO A 79 -2.45 -14.41 4.33
N ARG A 80 -3.32 -14.03 5.23
CA ARG A 80 -4.63 -13.44 4.92
C ARG A 80 -4.79 -11.96 5.22
N ARG A 81 -4.13 -11.47 6.27
CA ARG A 81 -4.42 -10.12 6.74
C ARG A 81 -3.19 -9.41 7.30
N LEU A 82 -3.01 -8.17 6.88
CA LEU A 82 -2.04 -7.23 7.44
C LEU A 82 -2.74 -5.92 7.74
N LYS A 83 -2.50 -5.35 8.90
CA LYS A 83 -3.02 -4.03 9.26
C LYS A 83 -1.91 -3.17 9.82
N GLY A 84 -1.80 -1.95 9.31
CA GLY A 84 -0.83 -0.97 9.73
C GLY A 84 -1.45 0.37 10.04
N ILE A 85 -0.78 1.12 10.93
CA ILE A 85 -1.11 2.52 11.22
C ILE A 85 -0.14 3.40 10.44
N ALA A 86 -0.70 4.35 9.68
CA ALA A 86 0.06 5.39 8.99
C ALA A 86 0.25 6.58 9.92
N PHE A 87 1.45 7.17 9.89
CA PHE A 87 1.76 8.40 10.60
C PHE A 87 2.81 9.22 9.84
N GLY A 88 2.86 10.52 10.12
CA GLY A 88 3.71 11.47 9.39
C GLY A 88 2.89 12.39 8.50
N GLU A 89 3.15 12.44 7.20
CA GLU A 89 2.40 13.27 6.26
C GLU A 89 0.96 12.78 6.05
N LEU A 90 0.72 11.50 6.31
CA LEU A 90 -0.60 10.87 6.34
C LEU A 90 -0.81 10.20 7.68
N GLU A 91 -2.02 10.26 8.20
CA GLU A 91 -2.41 9.55 9.42
C GLU A 91 -3.65 8.71 9.16
N GLY A 92 -3.66 7.48 9.67
CA GLY A 92 -4.79 6.58 9.50
C GLY A 92 -4.40 5.13 9.45
N MET A 93 -5.09 4.35 8.64
CA MET A 93 -4.89 2.90 8.59
C MET A 93 -4.83 2.38 7.16
N GLY A 94 -3.99 1.36 6.97
CA GLY A 94 -3.96 0.54 5.77
C GLY A 94 -4.18 -0.92 6.13
N GLU A 95 -5.01 -1.62 5.37
CA GLU A 95 -5.34 -3.01 5.65
C GLU A 95 -5.37 -3.83 4.37
N TRP A 96 -4.60 -4.91 4.36
CA TRP A 96 -4.55 -5.89 3.29
C TRP A 96 -5.36 -7.12 3.67
N HIS A 97 -6.23 -7.57 2.76
CA HIS A 97 -6.95 -8.83 2.85
C HIS A 97 -6.66 -9.68 1.63
N LEU A 98 -6.19 -10.91 1.85
CA LEU A 98 -5.89 -11.86 0.80
C LEU A 98 -6.74 -13.11 0.97
N SER A 99 -7.26 -13.62 -0.15
CA SER A 99 -7.95 -14.91 -0.21
C SER A 99 -7.62 -15.62 -1.53
N GLU A 100 -7.62 -16.93 -1.53
CA GLU A 100 -7.32 -17.72 -2.73
C GLU A 100 -8.47 -18.66 -3.05
N GLN A 101 -8.80 -18.74 -4.32
CA GLN A 101 -9.75 -19.69 -4.86
C GLN A 101 -9.32 -20.12 -6.26
N ASN A 102 -9.22 -21.43 -6.50
CA ASN A 102 -8.87 -22.00 -7.81
C ASN A 102 -7.56 -21.44 -8.39
N GLY A 103 -6.54 -21.25 -7.56
CA GLY A 103 -5.23 -20.75 -7.98
C GLY A 103 -5.17 -19.25 -8.24
N ILE A 104 -6.24 -18.53 -7.95
CA ILE A 104 -6.31 -17.07 -8.09
C ILE A 104 -6.37 -16.45 -6.70
N THR A 105 -5.46 -15.53 -6.42
CA THR A 105 -5.46 -14.76 -5.19
C THR A 105 -6.15 -13.42 -5.41
N ASP A 106 -7.17 -13.17 -4.61
CA ASP A 106 -7.82 -11.87 -4.46
C ASP A 106 -7.08 -11.07 -3.40
N VAL A 107 -6.73 -9.84 -3.73
CA VAL A 107 -6.08 -8.89 -2.82
C VAL A 107 -6.96 -7.65 -2.71
N ILE A 108 -7.43 -7.36 -1.51
CA ILE A 108 -8.17 -6.14 -1.23
C ILE A 108 -7.34 -5.27 -0.30
N TYR A 109 -7.11 -4.03 -0.70
CA TYR A 109 -6.41 -3.04 0.10
C TYR A 109 -7.32 -1.87 0.45
N ASN A 110 -7.55 -1.66 1.72
CA ASN A 110 -8.30 -0.53 2.24
C ASN A 110 -7.34 0.50 2.83
N TRP A 111 -7.45 1.72 2.34
CA TRP A 111 -6.63 2.84 2.74
C TRP A 111 -7.51 3.97 3.26
N ASP A 112 -7.49 4.19 4.58
CA ASP A 112 -8.30 5.18 5.28
C ASP A 112 -7.39 6.15 6.00
N VAL A 113 -7.11 7.30 5.39
CA VAL A 113 -6.14 8.26 5.91
C VAL A 113 -6.63 9.69 5.80
N VAL A 114 -6.02 10.55 6.61
CA VAL A 114 -6.13 12.00 6.52
C VAL A 114 -4.77 12.61 6.23
N THR A 115 -4.74 13.73 5.51
CA THR A 115 -3.52 14.49 5.30
C THR A 115 -3.26 15.41 6.49
N THR A 116 -1.99 15.54 6.89
CA THR A 116 -1.60 16.36 8.03
C THR A 116 -1.05 17.74 7.64
N LYS A 117 -0.64 17.91 6.39
CA LYS A 117 -0.12 19.18 5.89
C LYS A 117 -1.23 20.21 5.71
N LYS A 118 -1.10 21.38 6.33
CA LYS A 118 -2.12 22.45 6.31
C LYS A 118 -2.51 22.85 4.89
N TRP A 119 -1.55 23.01 3.98
CA TRP A 119 -1.83 23.41 2.61
C TRP A 119 -2.65 22.35 1.85
N MET A 120 -2.38 21.06 2.09
CA MET A 120 -3.16 19.96 1.50
C MET A 120 -4.59 19.98 2.04
N ASN A 121 -4.76 20.24 3.33
CA ASN A 121 -6.07 20.32 3.96
C ASN A 121 -6.88 21.49 3.42
N SER A 122 -6.24 22.65 3.22
CA SER A 122 -6.89 23.85 2.69
C SER A 122 -7.37 23.68 1.24
N LEU A 123 -6.68 22.85 0.47
CA LEU A 123 -7.00 22.58 -0.93
C LEU A 123 -7.69 21.23 -1.16
N ALA A 124 -8.18 20.59 -0.10
CA ALA A 124 -8.70 19.22 -0.16
C ALA A 124 -9.78 19.01 -1.24
N PHE A 125 -10.66 19.98 -1.44
CA PHE A 125 -11.73 19.86 -2.42
C PHE A 125 -11.21 19.81 -3.89
N ILE A 126 -10.08 20.46 -4.17
CA ILE A 126 -9.41 20.41 -5.48
C ILE A 126 -8.52 19.17 -5.58
N LEU A 127 -7.83 18.84 -4.49
CA LEU A 127 -6.82 17.77 -4.48
C LEU A 127 -7.42 16.35 -4.41
N LYS A 128 -8.63 16.20 -3.85
CA LYS A 128 -9.24 14.87 -3.70
C LYS A 128 -9.30 14.06 -5.01
N PRO A 129 -9.81 14.59 -6.13
CA PRO A 129 -9.82 13.82 -7.37
C PRO A 129 -8.41 13.53 -7.89
N ILE A 130 -7.45 14.44 -7.65
CA ILE A 130 -6.05 14.25 -8.03
C ILE A 130 -5.42 13.14 -7.22
N PHE A 131 -5.62 13.12 -5.91
CA PHE A 131 -5.10 12.07 -5.03
C PHE A 131 -5.75 10.72 -5.31
N LYS A 132 -7.04 10.70 -5.64
CA LYS A 132 -7.72 9.48 -6.05
C LYS A 132 -7.10 8.92 -7.34
N LEU A 133 -6.90 9.77 -8.33
CA LEU A 133 -6.24 9.37 -9.58
C LEU A 133 -4.82 8.86 -9.30
N ASN A 134 -4.06 9.60 -8.51
CA ASN A 134 -2.70 9.21 -8.12
C ASN A 134 -2.67 7.85 -7.42
N HIS A 135 -3.55 7.64 -6.46
CA HIS A 135 -3.67 6.36 -5.75
C HIS A 135 -4.00 5.22 -6.73
N ASN A 136 -4.97 5.42 -7.61
CA ASN A 136 -5.35 4.40 -8.60
C ASN A 136 -4.19 4.05 -9.54
N VAL A 137 -3.44 5.04 -10.01
CA VAL A 137 -2.27 4.84 -10.87
C VAL A 137 -1.18 4.04 -10.13
N VAL A 138 -0.85 4.43 -8.91
CA VAL A 138 0.17 3.75 -8.09
C VAL A 138 -0.24 2.31 -7.79
N MET A 139 -1.50 2.07 -7.46
CA MET A 139 -1.99 0.72 -7.17
C MET A 139 -2.02 -0.15 -8.44
N HIS A 140 -2.36 0.43 -9.58
CA HIS A 140 -2.27 -0.28 -10.86
C HIS A 140 -0.82 -0.67 -11.19
N TRP A 141 0.14 0.22 -10.98
CA TRP A 141 1.56 -0.10 -11.14
C TRP A 141 2.00 -1.23 -10.20
N GLY A 142 1.44 -1.25 -8.99
CA GLY A 142 1.69 -2.34 -8.03
C GLY A 142 1.18 -3.68 -8.53
N ALA A 143 -0.04 -3.71 -9.07
CA ALA A 143 -0.61 -4.93 -9.65
C ALA A 143 0.24 -5.47 -10.80
N LEU A 144 0.64 -4.60 -11.73
CA LEU A 144 1.51 -4.96 -12.85
C LEU A 144 2.88 -5.44 -12.37
N GLY A 145 3.48 -4.74 -11.43
CA GLY A 145 4.79 -5.09 -10.87
C GLY A 145 4.78 -6.41 -10.13
N LEU A 146 3.74 -6.66 -9.35
CA LEU A 146 3.57 -7.91 -8.62
C LEU A 146 3.39 -9.11 -9.58
N ALA A 147 2.54 -8.97 -10.58
CA ALA A 147 2.33 -9.99 -11.59
C ALA A 147 3.65 -10.32 -12.33
N LYS A 148 4.41 -9.30 -12.70
CA LYS A 148 5.72 -9.47 -13.33
C LYS A 148 6.72 -10.17 -12.40
N LYS A 149 6.79 -9.74 -11.12
CA LYS A 149 7.67 -10.34 -10.12
C LYS A 149 7.40 -11.83 -9.94
N LEU A 150 6.13 -12.22 -9.92
CA LEU A 150 5.71 -13.61 -9.72
C LEU A 150 5.63 -14.41 -11.03
N SER A 151 5.91 -13.81 -12.17
CA SER A 151 5.69 -14.41 -13.49
C SER A 151 4.28 -14.97 -13.63
N ALA A 152 3.31 -14.24 -13.09
CA ALA A 152 1.90 -14.63 -13.01
C ALA A 152 1.03 -13.76 -13.91
N LYS A 153 -0.16 -14.29 -14.24
CA LYS A 153 -1.15 -13.54 -15.00
C LYS A 153 -1.91 -12.58 -14.07
N LEU A 154 -1.97 -11.32 -14.46
CA LEU A 154 -2.83 -10.34 -13.82
C LEU A 154 -4.23 -10.45 -14.43
N ILE A 155 -5.23 -10.77 -13.59
CA ILE A 155 -6.63 -10.89 -14.01
C ILE A 155 -7.35 -9.55 -13.82
N LYS A 156 -7.08 -8.90 -12.69
CA LYS A 156 -7.63 -7.58 -12.34
C LYS A 156 -6.60 -6.77 -11.56
N GLY A 157 -6.48 -5.50 -11.90
CA GLY A 157 -5.57 -4.60 -11.19
C GLY A 157 -5.50 -3.20 -11.75
#